data_6a165a82a60cb4330ae810bda3d7b2d7
#
_entry.id   6a165a82a60cb4330ae810bda3d7b2d7
#
_cell.length_a   1.000
_cell.length_b   1.000
_cell.length_c   1.000
_cell.angle_alpha   90.00
_cell.angle_beta   90.00
_cell.angle_gamma   90.00
#
_symmetry.space_group_name_H-M   'P 1'
#
loop_
_entity.id
_entity.type
_entity.pdbx_description
1 polymer ?
#
loop_
_entity_poly.entity_id
_entity_poly.type
_entity_poly.pdbx_seq_one_letter_code
_entity_poly.pdbx_strand_id
1 'polypeptide(L)' 'MLPKKWTGDLVGLMHNHKITFQMLADKLGVTNRYVSMVLNGHRNPDDAEARFRAAVNELIAAETAN' A
#
# COMPACT_ATOMS: atom_id res chain seq x y z
N MET A 1 8.86 3.68 16.46
CA MET A 1 9.23 2.53 15.59
C MET A 1 9.50 3.03 14.18
N LEU A 2 10.57 2.55 13.56
CA LEU A 2 10.91 2.97 12.20
C LEU A 2 10.14 2.11 11.20
N PRO A 3 9.64 2.70 10.09
CA PRO A 3 9.03 1.92 9.02
C PRO A 3 10.03 0.96 8.39
N LYS A 4 9.53 -0.13 7.83
CA LYS A 4 10.37 -1.03 7.05
C LYS A 4 10.72 -0.39 5.70
N LYS A 5 11.82 -0.81 5.11
CA LYS A 5 12.25 -0.27 3.82
C LYS A 5 11.18 -0.44 2.74
N TRP A 6 10.50 -1.59 2.71
CA TRP A 6 9.49 -1.85 1.68
C TRP A 6 8.34 -0.86 1.73
N THR A 7 8.02 -0.32 2.92
CA THR A 7 6.91 0.65 3.03
C THR A 7 7.25 1.94 2.31
N GLY A 8 8.48 2.42 2.46
CA GLY A 8 8.92 3.61 1.75
C GLY A 8 8.95 3.43 0.25
N ASP A 9 9.46 2.27 -0.20
CA ASP A 9 9.47 1.93 -1.62
C ASP A 9 8.05 1.89 -2.18
N LEU A 10 7.11 1.30 -1.44
CA LEU A 10 5.73 1.19 -1.89
C LEU A 10 5.03 2.55 -1.91
N VAL A 11 5.25 3.38 -0.90
CA VAL A 11 4.66 4.72 -0.87
C VAL A 11 5.17 5.54 -2.05
N GLY A 12 6.46 5.42 -2.39
CA GLY A 12 7.02 6.10 -3.54
C GLY A 12 6.37 5.64 -4.85
N LEU A 13 6.17 4.33 -4.99
CA LEU A 13 5.50 3.77 -6.16
C LEU A 13 4.06 4.26 -6.26
N MET A 14 3.34 4.26 -5.13
CA MET A 14 1.97 4.76 -5.08
C MET A 14 1.91 6.23 -5.49
N HIS A 15 2.83 7.03 -4.97
CA HIS A 15 2.90 8.45 -5.30
C HIS A 15 3.09 8.65 -6.80
N ASN A 16 4.00 7.90 -7.40
CA ASN A 16 4.28 8.00 -8.84
C ASN A 16 3.09 7.64 -9.72
N HIS A 17 2.20 6.77 -9.22
CA HIS A 17 1.00 6.36 -9.95
C HIS A 17 -0.27 7.02 -9.43
N LYS A 18 -0.14 8.00 -8.54
CA LYS A 18 -1.27 8.74 -7.96
C LYS A 18 -2.26 7.82 -7.24
N ILE A 19 -1.75 6.78 -6.60
CA ILE A 19 -2.55 5.86 -5.81
C ILE A 19 -2.61 6.38 -4.38
N THR A 20 -3.83 6.60 -3.86
CA THR A 20 -4.02 7.10 -2.50
C THR A 20 -4.10 5.96 -1.50
N PHE A 21 -3.91 6.27 -0.22
CA PHE A 21 -4.11 5.29 0.85
C PHE A 21 -5.55 4.75 0.84
N GLN A 22 -6.52 5.61 0.52
CA GLN A 22 -7.92 5.18 0.45
C GLN A 22 -8.15 4.17 -0.66
N MET A 23 -7.54 4.39 -1.82
CA MET A 23 -7.62 3.44 -2.93
C MET A 23 -7.05 2.08 -2.51
N LEU A 24 -5.92 2.09 -1.83
CA LEU A 24 -5.30 0.86 -1.35
C LEU A 24 -6.16 0.19 -0.27
N ALA A 25 -6.71 0.99 0.65
CA ALA A 25 -7.59 0.46 1.69
C ALA A 25 -8.81 -0.22 1.10
N ASP A 26 -9.44 0.42 0.12
CA ASP A 26 -10.61 -0.15 -0.56
C ASP A 26 -10.26 -1.45 -1.27
N LYS A 27 -9.11 -1.49 -1.92
CA LYS A 27 -8.65 -2.69 -2.63
C LYS A 27 -8.39 -3.85 -1.67
N LEU A 28 -7.82 -3.55 -0.50
CA LEU A 28 -7.50 -4.56 0.50
C LEU A 28 -8.69 -4.93 1.38
N GLY A 29 -9.76 -4.14 1.37
CA GLY A 29 -10.90 -4.37 2.25
C GLY A 29 -10.62 -4.00 3.69
N VAL A 30 -9.77 -3.00 3.93
CA VAL A 30 -9.40 -2.54 5.26
C VAL A 30 -9.64 -1.02 5.36
N THR A 31 -9.38 -0.44 6.54
CA THR A 31 -9.55 1.00 6.72
C THR A 31 -8.33 1.76 6.24
N ASN A 32 -8.56 3.04 5.88
CA ASN A 32 -7.46 3.95 5.56
C ASN A 32 -6.48 4.05 6.73
N ARG A 33 -7.00 4.11 7.97
CA ARG A 33 -6.16 4.17 9.16
C ARG A 33 -5.24 2.95 9.27
N TYR A 34 -5.75 1.75 8.97
CA TYR A 34 -4.93 0.55 9.01
C TYR A 34 -3.78 0.64 8.00
N VAL A 35 -4.08 1.07 6.77
CA VAL A 35 -3.06 1.26 5.74
C VAL A 35 -2.00 2.23 6.23
N SER A 36 -2.43 3.37 6.77
CA SER A 36 -1.51 4.38 7.29
C SER A 36 -0.63 3.83 8.41
N MET A 37 -1.20 3.06 9.33
CA MET A 37 -0.44 2.48 10.44
C MET A 37 0.62 1.49 9.96
N VAL A 38 0.30 0.67 8.97
CA VAL A 38 1.26 -0.29 8.41
C VAL A 38 2.37 0.45 7.66
N LEU A 39 2.00 1.40 6.81
CA LEU A 39 2.97 2.10 5.97
C LEU A 39 3.86 3.06 6.78
N ASN A 40 3.39 3.51 7.94
CA ASN A 40 4.19 4.37 8.82
C ASN A 40 4.94 3.58 9.91
N GLY A 41 4.89 2.25 9.87
CA GLY A 41 5.67 1.41 10.75
C GLY A 41 5.08 1.16 12.13
N HIS A 42 3.82 1.56 12.35
CA HIS A 42 3.15 1.36 13.65
C HIS A 42 2.55 -0.05 13.78
N ARG A 43 2.38 -0.75 12.65
CA ARG A 43 1.96 -2.15 12.62
C ARG A 43 2.82 -2.87 11.59
N ASN A 44 3.13 -4.14 11.87
CA ASN A 44 4.00 -4.92 10.99
C ASN A 44 3.52 -6.36 10.91
N PRO A 45 2.32 -6.59 10.34
CA PRO A 45 1.84 -7.97 10.14
C PRO A 45 2.76 -8.73 9.19
N ASP A 46 2.92 -10.03 9.42
CA ASP A 46 3.86 -10.84 8.66
C ASP A 46 3.56 -10.86 7.16
N ASP A 47 2.28 -10.80 6.79
CA ASP A 47 1.86 -10.88 5.38
C ASP A 47 1.65 -9.52 4.74
N ALA A 48 1.91 -8.43 5.44
CA ALA A 48 1.57 -7.09 4.97
C ALA A 48 2.30 -6.73 3.67
N GLU A 49 3.59 -7.00 3.60
CA GLU A 49 4.37 -6.64 2.40
C GLU A 49 3.79 -7.30 1.16
N ALA A 50 3.56 -8.62 1.21
CA ALA A 50 3.06 -9.37 0.05
C ALA A 50 1.66 -8.87 -0.35
N ARG A 51 0.78 -8.68 0.62
CA ARG A 51 -0.59 -8.24 0.35
C ARG A 51 -0.64 -6.83 -0.20
N PHE A 52 0.12 -5.92 0.39
CA PHE A 52 0.14 -4.53 -0.03
C PHE A 52 0.75 -4.37 -1.42
N ARG A 53 1.86 -5.08 -1.70
CA ARG A 53 2.48 -5.05 -3.02
C ARG A 53 1.55 -5.60 -4.08
N ALA A 54 0.87 -6.72 -3.80
CA ALA A 54 -0.07 -7.31 -4.75
C ALA A 54 -1.21 -6.35 -5.06
N ALA A 55 -1.78 -5.70 -4.04
CA ALA A 55 -2.87 -4.76 -4.23
C ALA A 55 -2.44 -3.54 -5.06
N VAL A 56 -1.27 -2.99 -4.78
CA VAL A 56 -0.75 -1.84 -5.55
C VAL A 56 -0.49 -2.26 -7.00
N ASN A 57 0.09 -3.44 -7.22
CA ASN A 57 0.34 -3.94 -8.57
C ASN A 57 -0.96 -4.10 -9.35
N GLU A 58 -2.03 -4.58 -8.70
CA GLU A 58 -3.34 -4.69 -9.36
C GLU A 58 -3.92 -3.33 -9.70
N LEU A 59 -3.75 -2.33 -8.83
CA LEU A 59 -4.21 -0.97 -9.11
C LEU A 59 -3.45 -0.36 -10.29
N ILE A 60 -2.13 -0.61 -10.37
CA ILE A 60 -1.32 -0.13 -11.49
C ILE A 60 -1.74 -0.84 -12.78
N ALA A 61 -1.97 -2.14 -12.73
CA ALA A 61 -2.42 -2.90 -13.90
C ALA A 61 -3.77 -2.40 -14.41
N ALA A 62 -4.69 -2.07 -13.51
CA ALA A 62 -5.99 -1.51 -13.89
C ALA A 62 -5.83 -0.15 -14.57
N GLU A 63 -4.86 0.66 -14.10
CA GLU A 63 -4.56 1.96 -14.70
C GLU A 63 -4.07 1.80 -16.15
N THR A 64 -3.18 0.82 -16.40
CA THR A 64 -2.62 0.61 -17.74
C THR A 64 -3.56 -0.16 -18.65
N ALA A 65 -4.59 -0.82 -18.12
CA ALA A 65 -5.56 -1.58 -18.92
C ALA A 65 -6.55 -0.69 -19.68
N ASN A 66 -6.59 0.59 -19.35
CA ASN A 66 -7.50 1.53 -20.01
C ASN A 66 -6.82 2.18 -21.23
#